data_546bb3cdb0679bb40cde609037a1d98c
#
_entry.id   546bb3cdb0679bb40cde609037a1d98c
#
_cell.length_a   1.000
_cell.length_b   1.000
_cell.length_c   1.000
_cell.angle_alpha   90.00
_cell.angle_beta   90.00
_cell.angle_gamma   90.00
#
_symmetry.space_group_name_H-M   'P 1'
#
loop_
_entity.id
_entity.type
_entity.pdbx_description
1 polymer ?
#
loop_
_entity_poly.entity_id
_entity_poly.type
_entity_poly.pdbx_seq_one_letter_code
_entity_poly.pdbx_strand_id
1 'polypeptide(L)'
;MKNVLGIMDLYEDDKQIRTLTTKRPVATLPFAGRYRLLDFALSSMVNSGITKIGMMMPAKSRSILDHLRSGKDWDLARRHDGLFYLPAIKMDKDSRNGNLQSFYRHMSFIRQSEQEYVLICNSRFVYNIDFTTALRFHQNTGADITMVYHIENKERPDNATILQTGENGLVTEIANRPAVYENSKVFMGIYLMSRKKFMEIISTAYERGGYDFLIDGILR
;
A
#
# COMPACT_ATOMS: atom_id res chain seq x y z
N MET A 1 3.52 -17.38 0.28
CA MET A 1 2.99 -16.58 -0.90
C MET A 1 4.11 -16.15 -1.86
N LYS A 2 4.98 -17.08 -2.30
CA LYS A 2 6.10 -16.74 -3.22
C LYS A 2 5.65 -16.17 -4.58
N ASN A 3 4.38 -16.41 -4.97
CA ASN A 3 3.79 -15.91 -6.21
C ASN A 3 3.17 -14.50 -6.09
N VAL A 4 3.47 -13.78 -5.00
CA VAL A 4 2.97 -12.42 -4.75
C VAL A 4 4.14 -11.47 -4.58
N LEU A 5 4.14 -10.39 -5.37
CA LEU A 5 5.00 -9.24 -5.20
C LEU A 5 4.39 -8.31 -4.14
N GLY A 6 5.10 -8.06 -3.05
CA GLY A 6 4.72 -7.04 -2.08
C GLY A 6 5.15 -5.65 -2.57
N ILE A 7 4.27 -4.67 -2.44
CA ILE A 7 4.60 -3.26 -2.64
C ILE A 7 4.17 -2.50 -1.39
N MET A 8 5.11 -1.86 -0.71
CA MET A 8 4.81 -0.92 0.36
C MET A 8 4.78 0.50 -0.21
N ASP A 9 3.59 1.09 -0.25
CA ASP A 9 3.39 2.49 -0.63
C ASP A 9 3.57 3.38 0.60
N LEU A 10 4.69 4.09 0.65
CA LEU A 10 5.04 4.99 1.74
C LEU A 10 4.82 6.48 1.40
N TYR A 11 4.07 6.75 0.33
CA TYR A 11 3.57 8.09 -0.01
C TYR A 11 2.32 8.39 0.82
N GLU A 12 2.52 8.88 2.03
CA GLU A 12 1.43 9.14 2.98
C GLU A 12 1.25 10.64 3.22
N ASP A 13 -0.03 11.07 3.28
CA ASP A 13 -0.36 12.45 3.69
C ASP A 13 -0.10 12.60 5.20
N ASP A 14 0.74 13.57 5.54
CA ASP A 14 1.16 13.86 6.91
C ASP A 14 0.60 15.19 7.46
N LYS A 15 -0.35 15.82 6.74
CA LYS A 15 -0.84 17.18 7.06
C LYS A 15 -1.33 17.32 8.50
N GLN A 16 -2.00 16.30 9.02
CA GLN A 16 -2.56 16.32 10.38
C GLN A 16 -1.52 16.09 11.49
N ILE A 17 -0.37 15.51 11.13
CA ILE A 17 0.68 15.10 12.09
C ILE A 17 2.05 15.70 11.76
N ARG A 18 2.09 16.84 11.06
CA ARG A 18 3.33 17.49 10.57
C ARG A 18 4.37 17.73 11.66
N THR A 19 3.95 18.00 12.89
CA THR A 19 4.88 18.17 14.02
C THR A 19 5.75 16.95 14.27
N LEU A 20 5.21 15.74 14.02
CA LEU A 20 5.92 14.47 14.17
C LEU A 20 6.71 14.06 12.92
N THR A 21 6.28 14.55 11.75
CA THR A 21 6.80 14.13 10.44
C THR A 21 7.73 15.16 9.78
N THR A 22 8.08 16.23 10.48
CA THR A 22 8.98 17.28 9.96
C THR A 22 10.30 16.70 9.41
N LYS A 23 10.89 15.74 10.14
CA LYS A 23 12.21 15.15 9.82
C LYS A 23 12.13 13.70 9.33
N ARG A 24 10.97 13.05 9.41
CA ARG A 24 10.78 11.63 9.07
C ARG A 24 9.41 11.38 8.48
N PRO A 25 9.22 10.36 7.61
CA PRO A 25 7.90 9.99 7.11
C PRO A 25 7.05 9.31 8.18
N VAL A 26 5.73 9.29 7.98
CA VAL A 26 4.76 8.58 8.83
C VAL A 26 5.20 7.15 9.12
N ALA A 27 5.62 6.43 8.10
CA ALA A 27 6.08 5.05 8.17
C ALA A 27 7.11 4.78 9.28
N THR A 28 7.96 5.76 9.63
CA THR A 28 9.01 5.61 10.65
C THR A 28 8.68 6.22 11.99
N LEU A 29 7.42 6.60 12.22
CA LEU A 29 6.99 7.03 13.55
C LEU A 29 7.09 5.86 14.52
N PRO A 30 7.68 6.09 15.73
CA PRO A 30 7.78 5.08 16.77
C PRO A 30 6.40 4.65 17.27
N PHE A 31 6.22 3.36 17.47
CA PHE A 31 5.03 2.76 18.04
C PHE A 31 5.41 1.73 19.10
N ALA A 32 4.71 1.73 20.25
CA ALA A 32 4.93 0.80 21.37
C ALA A 32 6.41 0.68 21.82
N GLY A 33 7.16 1.79 21.78
CA GLY A 33 8.52 1.93 22.30
C GLY A 33 9.62 1.31 21.44
N ARG A 34 9.36 0.24 20.68
CA ARG A 34 10.37 -0.49 19.91
C ARG A 34 10.15 -0.46 18.40
N TYR A 35 8.90 -0.53 17.98
CA TYR A 35 8.50 -0.68 16.59
C TYR A 35 8.35 0.67 15.89
N ARG A 36 8.26 0.62 14.57
CA ARG A 36 7.80 1.71 13.71
C ARG A 36 6.56 1.28 12.95
N LEU A 37 5.74 2.20 12.48
CA LEU A 37 4.48 1.86 11.83
C LEU A 37 4.66 0.90 10.65
N LEU A 38 5.70 1.09 9.83
CA LEU A 38 5.98 0.22 8.70
C LEU A 38 6.26 -1.25 9.07
N ASP A 39 6.73 -1.52 10.31
CA ASP A 39 7.12 -2.87 10.73
C ASP A 39 5.93 -3.83 10.74
N PHE A 40 4.73 -3.34 11.04
CA PHE A 40 3.51 -4.15 11.10
C PHE A 40 3.08 -4.64 9.72
N ALA A 41 3.07 -3.74 8.73
CA ALA A 41 2.75 -4.09 7.36
C ALA A 41 3.81 -5.04 6.76
N LEU A 42 5.10 -4.72 6.97
CA LEU A 42 6.22 -5.53 6.48
C LEU A 42 6.21 -6.93 7.12
N SER A 43 6.01 -7.02 8.44
CA SER A 43 5.93 -8.30 9.15
C SER A 43 4.73 -9.12 8.68
N SER A 44 3.57 -8.52 8.45
CA SER A 44 2.40 -9.22 7.92
C SER A 44 2.66 -9.79 6.52
N MET A 45 3.36 -9.04 5.64
CA MET A 45 3.77 -9.55 4.32
C MET A 45 4.72 -10.75 4.44
N VAL A 46 5.76 -10.61 5.25
CA VAL A 46 6.79 -11.65 5.41
C VAL A 46 6.20 -12.90 6.08
N ASN A 47 5.41 -12.74 7.13
CA ASN A 47 4.74 -13.85 7.82
C ASN A 47 3.75 -14.58 6.91
N SER A 48 3.18 -13.90 5.93
CA SER A 48 2.36 -14.51 4.87
C SER A 48 3.20 -15.21 3.79
N GLY A 49 4.54 -15.18 3.88
CA GLY A 49 5.46 -15.85 2.96
C GLY A 49 5.76 -15.07 1.69
N ILE A 50 5.58 -13.76 1.68
CA ILE A 50 6.02 -12.86 0.59
C ILE A 50 7.53 -12.63 0.75
N THR A 51 8.29 -12.90 -0.30
CA THR A 51 9.75 -12.88 -0.30
C THR A 51 10.36 -11.77 -1.13
N LYS A 52 9.58 -11.13 -2.00
CA LYS A 52 10.00 -9.99 -2.82
C LYS A 52 9.13 -8.78 -2.51
N ILE A 53 9.74 -7.72 -2.00
CA ILE A 53 9.03 -6.52 -1.55
C ILE A 53 9.70 -5.28 -2.11
N GLY A 54 8.93 -4.45 -2.83
CA GLY A 54 9.32 -3.12 -3.29
C GLY A 54 8.82 -2.05 -2.33
N MET A 55 9.74 -1.20 -1.84
CA MET A 55 9.43 -0.08 -0.96
C MET A 55 9.36 1.20 -1.79
N MET A 56 8.19 1.73 -2.06
CA MET A 56 8.00 3.03 -2.70
C MET A 56 8.38 4.14 -1.73
N MET A 57 9.57 4.71 -1.92
CA MET A 57 10.20 5.61 -0.95
C MET A 57 9.70 7.04 -1.09
N PRO A 58 9.30 7.71 0.00
CA PRO A 58 9.06 9.15 -0.01
C PRO A 58 10.39 9.93 -0.12
N ALA A 59 10.30 11.22 -0.44
CA ALA A 59 11.49 12.07 -0.54
C ALA A 59 12.34 12.10 0.75
N LYS A 60 11.69 12.05 1.91
CA LYS A 60 12.35 11.98 3.23
C LYS A 60 12.58 10.51 3.64
N SER A 61 13.46 9.79 2.95
CA SER A 61 13.59 8.34 3.10
C SER A 61 14.70 7.87 4.04
N ARG A 62 15.58 8.76 4.51
CA ARG A 62 16.78 8.38 5.30
C ARG A 62 16.44 7.49 6.51
N SER A 63 15.42 7.87 7.30
CA SER A 63 15.03 7.10 8.49
C SER A 63 14.44 5.73 8.19
N ILE A 64 13.92 5.50 6.97
CA ILE A 64 13.49 4.19 6.48
C ILE A 64 14.73 3.34 6.19
N LEU A 65 15.69 3.88 5.44
CA LEU A 65 16.94 3.19 5.10
C LEU A 65 17.74 2.82 6.35
N ASP A 66 17.88 3.75 7.30
CA ASP A 66 18.59 3.53 8.56
C ASP A 66 17.93 2.43 9.41
N HIS A 67 16.60 2.30 9.35
CA HIS A 67 15.84 1.29 10.10
C HIS A 67 15.89 -0.09 9.44
N LEU A 68 15.55 -0.16 8.16
CA LEU A 68 15.43 -1.44 7.44
C LEU A 68 16.76 -1.99 6.96
N ARG A 69 17.76 -1.13 6.69
CA ARG A 69 19.09 -1.53 6.18
C ARG A 69 18.95 -2.50 4.99
N SER A 70 19.44 -3.72 5.14
CA SER A 70 19.34 -4.77 4.13
C SER A 70 18.06 -5.62 4.22
N GLY A 71 17.17 -5.34 5.18
CA GLY A 71 15.99 -6.18 5.45
C GLY A 71 16.31 -7.50 6.16
N LYS A 72 17.50 -7.63 6.77
CA LYS A 72 17.95 -8.88 7.42
C LYS A 72 17.03 -9.31 8.56
N ASP A 73 16.51 -8.37 9.32
CA ASP A 73 15.65 -8.65 10.47
C ASP A 73 14.30 -9.28 10.06
N TRP A 74 13.93 -9.15 8.77
CA TRP A 74 12.73 -9.76 8.15
C TRP A 74 13.08 -10.90 7.19
N ASP A 75 14.31 -11.43 7.20
CA ASP A 75 14.78 -12.45 6.25
C ASP A 75 14.58 -12.02 4.76
N LEU A 76 14.75 -10.72 4.49
CA LEU A 76 14.66 -10.12 3.15
C LEU A 76 16.02 -9.76 2.55
N ALA A 77 17.14 -10.06 3.22
CA ALA A 77 18.48 -9.92 2.67
C ALA A 77 18.81 -11.13 1.77
N ARG A 78 18.13 -11.25 0.63
CA ARG A 78 18.16 -12.41 -0.27
C ARG A 78 18.83 -12.06 -1.60
N ARG A 79 19.37 -13.09 -2.31
CA ARG A 79 20.08 -12.91 -3.58
C ARG A 79 19.15 -12.66 -4.77
N HIS A 80 18.01 -13.35 -4.86
CA HIS A 80 17.09 -13.28 -6.00
C HIS A 80 15.81 -12.51 -5.71
N ASP A 81 15.29 -12.64 -4.51
CA ASP A 81 14.17 -11.88 -3.97
C ASP A 81 14.68 -10.86 -2.94
N GLY A 82 13.83 -10.44 -2.00
CA GLY A 82 14.22 -9.62 -0.88
C GLY A 82 13.61 -8.22 -0.93
N LEU A 83 14.29 -7.30 -0.26
CA LEU A 83 13.85 -5.91 -0.10
C LEU A 83 14.48 -5.01 -1.18
N PHE A 84 13.63 -4.33 -1.94
CA PHE A 84 14.03 -3.40 -3.00
C PHE A 84 13.59 -2.00 -2.63
N TYR A 85 14.54 -1.07 -2.58
CA TYR A 85 14.24 0.34 -2.38
C TYR A 85 13.98 1.01 -3.73
N LEU A 86 12.80 1.57 -3.88
CA LEU A 86 12.33 2.27 -5.08
C LEU A 86 12.27 3.76 -4.74
N PRO A 87 13.35 4.52 -5.02
CA PRO A 87 13.51 5.87 -4.53
C PRO A 87 12.50 6.85 -5.12
N ALA A 88 12.18 7.90 -4.35
CA ALA A 88 11.39 9.00 -4.86
C ALA A 88 12.09 9.65 -6.06
N ILE A 89 11.36 9.78 -7.15
CA ILE A 89 11.86 10.45 -8.35
C ILE A 89 11.44 11.91 -8.25
N LYS A 90 12.41 12.84 -8.39
CA LYS A 90 12.13 14.27 -8.40
C LYS A 90 11.08 14.57 -9.48
N MET A 91 10.03 15.22 -9.08
CA MET A 91 8.98 15.71 -9.97
C MET A 91 9.24 17.17 -10.30
N ASP A 92 8.81 17.62 -11.46
CA ASP A 92 8.75 19.02 -11.80
C ASP A 92 7.85 19.76 -10.80
N LYS A 93 8.17 21.01 -10.49
CA LYS A 93 7.52 21.81 -9.45
C LYS A 93 5.99 21.93 -9.62
N ASP A 94 5.50 21.73 -10.84
CA ASP A 94 4.10 21.86 -11.22
C ASP A 94 3.34 20.52 -11.25
N SER A 95 4.00 19.40 -11.01
CA SER A 95 3.33 18.10 -11.02
C SER A 95 2.65 17.80 -9.67
N ARG A 96 1.38 17.40 -9.72
CA ARG A 96 0.68 16.89 -8.54
C ARG A 96 1.38 15.62 -8.06
N ASN A 97 1.78 15.60 -6.78
CA ASN A 97 2.44 14.45 -6.19
C ASN A 97 1.41 13.39 -5.80
N GLY A 98 1.50 12.21 -6.42
CA GLY A 98 0.68 11.07 -6.09
C GLY A 98 1.43 9.75 -6.28
N ASN A 99 0.89 8.68 -5.72
CA ASN A 99 1.52 7.37 -5.76
C ASN A 99 1.46 6.72 -7.15
N LEU A 100 0.47 7.04 -7.99
CA LEU A 100 0.33 6.52 -9.34
C LEU A 100 1.57 6.81 -10.20
N GLN A 101 2.07 8.04 -10.16
CA GLN A 101 3.27 8.41 -10.90
C GLN A 101 4.51 7.66 -10.41
N SER A 102 4.61 7.41 -9.11
CA SER A 102 5.69 6.60 -8.55
C SER A 102 5.62 5.15 -9.05
N PHE A 103 4.43 4.55 -9.05
CA PHE A 103 4.23 3.21 -9.61
C PHE A 103 4.62 3.15 -11.10
N TYR A 104 4.18 4.11 -11.91
CA TYR A 104 4.51 4.16 -13.32
C TYR A 104 6.02 4.26 -13.57
N ARG A 105 6.71 5.11 -12.84
CA ARG A 105 8.17 5.30 -12.99
C ARG A 105 8.98 4.07 -12.55
N HIS A 106 8.44 3.25 -11.67
CA HIS A 106 9.03 1.96 -11.27
C HIS A 106 8.41 0.75 -11.99
N MET A 107 7.72 0.98 -13.12
CA MET A 107 7.10 -0.07 -13.93
C MET A 107 8.08 -1.17 -14.35
N SER A 108 9.35 -0.82 -14.60
CA SER A 108 10.38 -1.80 -14.94
C SER A 108 10.57 -2.85 -13.85
N PHE A 109 10.61 -2.44 -12.58
CA PHE A 109 10.69 -3.35 -11.44
C PHE A 109 9.48 -4.30 -11.38
N ILE A 110 8.29 -3.76 -11.59
CA ILE A 110 7.04 -4.54 -11.59
C ILE A 110 7.03 -5.52 -12.77
N ARG A 111 7.43 -5.08 -13.96
CA ARG A 111 7.46 -5.89 -15.18
C ARG A 111 8.47 -7.04 -15.12
N GLN A 112 9.65 -6.79 -14.53
CA GLN A 112 10.71 -7.79 -14.36
C GLN A 112 10.44 -8.79 -13.22
N SER A 113 9.40 -8.55 -12.42
CA SER A 113 9.02 -9.48 -11.37
C SER A 113 8.30 -10.69 -11.95
N GLU A 114 8.60 -11.87 -11.43
CA GLU A 114 8.02 -13.13 -11.90
C GLU A 114 6.68 -13.45 -11.23
N GLN A 115 6.37 -12.77 -10.14
CA GLN A 115 5.16 -12.96 -9.34
C GLN A 115 3.90 -12.62 -10.16
N GLU A 116 2.88 -13.46 -10.03
CA GLU A 116 1.60 -13.33 -10.75
C GLU A 116 0.71 -12.24 -10.14
N TYR A 117 0.74 -12.13 -8.81
CA TYR A 117 -0.08 -11.17 -8.05
C TYR A 117 0.76 -10.05 -7.46
N VAL A 118 0.10 -8.93 -7.16
CA VAL A 118 0.66 -7.80 -6.43
C VAL A 118 -0.20 -7.53 -5.22
N LEU A 119 0.43 -7.45 -4.04
CA LEU A 119 -0.17 -6.96 -2.80
C LEU A 119 0.42 -5.60 -2.49
N ILE A 120 -0.43 -4.57 -2.45
CA ILE A 120 -0.03 -3.20 -2.10
C ILE A 120 -0.51 -2.93 -0.68
N CYS A 121 0.37 -2.43 0.19
CA CYS A 121 0.04 -2.00 1.55
C CYS A 121 0.64 -0.61 1.81
N ASN A 122 0.02 0.13 2.72
CA ASN A 122 0.58 1.33 3.33
C ASN A 122 0.97 1.07 4.80
N SER A 123 1.49 2.08 5.50
CA SER A 123 1.87 1.99 6.91
C SER A 123 0.94 2.75 7.87
N ARG A 124 -0.25 3.14 7.42
CA ARG A 124 -1.20 3.94 8.23
C ARG A 124 -1.89 3.17 9.36
N PHE A 125 -1.97 1.87 9.23
CA PHE A 125 -2.66 1.00 10.17
C PHE A 125 -1.68 0.06 10.86
N VAL A 126 -1.93 -0.20 12.12
CA VAL A 126 -1.26 -1.25 12.89
C VAL A 126 -2.14 -2.49 12.84
N TYR A 127 -1.65 -3.54 12.21
CA TYR A 127 -2.39 -4.80 12.03
C TYR A 127 -1.45 -6.01 12.02
N ASN A 128 -2.04 -7.17 12.21
CA ASN A 128 -1.41 -8.47 11.99
C ASN A 128 -2.35 -9.31 11.12
N ILE A 129 -2.12 -9.28 9.80
CA ILE A 129 -2.97 -9.93 8.80
C ILE A 129 -2.19 -11.08 8.15
N ASP A 130 -2.84 -12.25 8.05
CA ASP A 130 -2.42 -13.33 7.16
C ASP A 130 -3.00 -13.09 5.75
N PHE A 131 -2.17 -12.62 4.85
CA PHE A 131 -2.56 -12.34 3.47
C PHE A 131 -2.81 -13.59 2.62
N THR A 132 -2.49 -14.79 3.12
CA THR A 132 -2.84 -16.04 2.42
C THR A 132 -4.35 -16.20 2.29
N THR A 133 -5.09 -15.74 3.28
CA THR A 133 -6.56 -15.72 3.26
C THR A 133 -7.11 -14.74 2.21
N ALA A 134 -6.53 -13.54 2.13
CA ALA A 134 -6.90 -12.56 1.11
C ALA A 134 -6.62 -13.06 -0.31
N LEU A 135 -5.49 -13.74 -0.52
CA LEU A 135 -5.16 -14.32 -1.83
C LEU A 135 -6.14 -15.43 -2.22
N ARG A 136 -6.47 -16.33 -1.31
CA ARG A 136 -7.49 -17.38 -1.56
C ARG A 136 -8.85 -16.78 -1.89
N PHE A 137 -9.26 -15.76 -1.16
CA PHE A 137 -10.51 -15.05 -1.43
C PHE A 137 -10.49 -14.43 -2.84
N HIS A 138 -9.43 -13.71 -3.19
CA HIS A 138 -9.25 -13.10 -4.51
C HIS A 138 -9.37 -14.15 -5.64
N GLN A 139 -8.67 -15.27 -5.50
CA GLN A 139 -8.70 -16.36 -6.48
C GLN A 139 -10.07 -17.02 -6.61
N ASN A 140 -10.76 -17.24 -5.48
CA ASN A 140 -12.08 -17.88 -5.47
C ASN A 140 -13.19 -16.99 -6.05
N THR A 141 -13.09 -15.68 -5.86
CA THR A 141 -14.08 -14.72 -6.37
C THR A 141 -13.83 -14.33 -7.82
N GLY A 142 -12.62 -14.52 -8.34
CA GLY A 142 -12.23 -14.07 -9.66
C GLY A 142 -12.31 -12.53 -9.83
N ALA A 143 -12.26 -11.80 -8.74
CA ALA A 143 -12.33 -10.34 -8.75
C ALA A 143 -11.10 -9.72 -9.43
N ASP A 144 -11.25 -8.62 -10.14
CA ASP A 144 -10.12 -7.87 -10.70
C ASP A 144 -9.24 -7.28 -9.60
N ILE A 145 -9.87 -6.76 -8.53
CA ILE A 145 -9.20 -6.14 -7.39
C ILE A 145 -9.90 -6.58 -6.11
N THR A 146 -9.12 -7.03 -5.13
CA THR A 146 -9.61 -7.27 -3.76
C THR A 146 -9.08 -6.17 -2.85
N MET A 147 -9.98 -5.54 -2.10
CA MET A 147 -9.69 -4.45 -1.16
C MET A 147 -9.92 -4.91 0.26
N VAL A 148 -8.96 -4.66 1.16
CA VAL A 148 -9.07 -5.04 2.56
C VAL A 148 -9.62 -3.86 3.37
N TYR A 149 -10.63 -4.12 4.18
CA TYR A 149 -11.21 -3.14 5.07
C TYR A 149 -11.32 -3.69 6.50
N HIS A 150 -11.48 -2.80 7.46
CA HIS A 150 -11.93 -3.16 8.81
C HIS A 150 -13.30 -2.55 9.09
N ILE A 151 -14.04 -3.17 9.99
CA ILE A 151 -15.32 -2.63 10.47
C ILE A 151 -15.02 -1.75 11.67
N GLU A 152 -15.41 -0.47 11.60
CA GLU A 152 -15.22 0.45 12.70
C GLU A 152 -16.26 0.21 13.80
N ASN A 153 -15.80 0.19 15.04
CA ASN A 153 -16.65 -0.11 16.21
C ASN A 153 -17.17 1.15 16.92
N LYS A 154 -16.67 2.32 16.52
CA LYS A 154 -17.03 3.59 17.17
C LYS A 154 -17.09 4.71 16.15
N GLU A 155 -18.04 5.61 16.38
CA GLU A 155 -18.08 6.87 15.62
C GLU A 155 -16.88 7.75 15.97
N ARG A 156 -16.28 8.36 14.96
CA ARG A 156 -15.19 9.32 15.11
C ARG A 156 -15.18 10.36 13.99
N PRO A 157 -14.84 11.63 14.31
CA PRO A 157 -14.65 12.67 13.31
C PRO A 157 -13.29 12.47 12.63
N ASP A 158 -13.25 11.72 11.55
CA ASP A 158 -12.02 11.43 10.81
C ASP A 158 -12.32 11.26 9.33
N ASN A 159 -11.43 11.78 8.48
CA ASN A 159 -11.52 11.55 7.05
C ASN A 159 -11.05 10.13 6.72
N ALA A 160 -11.96 9.31 6.24
CA ALA A 160 -11.65 7.96 5.84
C ALA A 160 -12.27 7.60 4.49
N THR A 161 -11.64 6.68 3.79
CA THR A 161 -12.23 6.03 2.63
C THR A 161 -13.12 4.89 3.10
N ILE A 162 -14.41 5.00 2.83
CA ILE A 162 -15.44 4.01 3.20
C ILE A 162 -15.82 3.21 1.96
N LEU A 163 -15.92 1.89 2.13
CA LEU A 163 -16.42 0.98 1.12
C LEU A 163 -17.88 0.62 1.41
N GLN A 164 -18.73 0.73 0.41
CA GLN A 164 -20.03 0.07 0.43
C GLN A 164 -19.94 -1.23 -0.36
N THR A 165 -20.53 -2.30 0.15
CA THR A 165 -20.49 -3.60 -0.51
C THR A 165 -21.88 -4.20 -0.59
N GLY A 166 -22.17 -4.83 -1.73
CA GLY A 166 -23.34 -5.69 -1.91
C GLY A 166 -23.24 -7.03 -1.16
N GLU A 167 -24.24 -7.87 -1.34
CA GLU A 167 -24.37 -9.15 -0.62
C GLU A 167 -23.18 -10.11 -0.81
N ASN A 168 -22.55 -10.10 -1.97
CA ASN A 168 -21.40 -10.97 -2.30
C ASN A 168 -20.05 -10.31 -1.98
N GLY A 169 -20.02 -9.20 -1.21
CA GLY A 169 -18.80 -8.46 -0.92
C GLY A 169 -18.27 -7.63 -2.10
N LEU A 170 -19.03 -7.55 -3.21
CA LEU A 170 -18.69 -6.66 -4.33
C LEU A 170 -18.77 -5.21 -3.88
N VAL A 171 -17.70 -4.47 -4.10
CA VAL A 171 -17.66 -3.02 -3.79
C VAL A 171 -18.58 -2.28 -4.76
N THR A 172 -19.57 -1.60 -4.24
CA THR A 172 -20.57 -0.83 -5.01
C THR A 172 -20.30 0.68 -4.98
N GLU A 173 -19.68 1.17 -3.90
CA GLU A 173 -19.28 2.57 -3.76
C GLU A 173 -17.99 2.68 -2.97
N ILE A 174 -17.13 3.61 -3.37
CA ILE A 174 -15.94 4.02 -2.62
C ILE A 174 -16.04 5.54 -2.43
N ALA A 175 -16.09 5.99 -1.20
CA ALA A 175 -16.24 7.41 -0.91
C ALA A 175 -15.36 7.86 0.25
N ASN A 176 -14.76 9.04 0.12
CA ASN A 176 -14.16 9.72 1.26
C ASN A 176 -15.25 10.39 2.08
N ARG A 177 -15.29 10.11 3.36
CA ARG A 177 -16.27 10.66 4.30
C ARG A 177 -15.57 11.47 5.40
N PRO A 178 -16.13 12.62 5.82
CA PRO A 178 -15.55 13.47 6.86
C PRO A 178 -15.74 12.90 8.26
N ALA A 179 -16.59 11.88 8.41
CA ALA A 179 -16.82 11.16 9.66
C ALA A 179 -16.96 9.66 9.37
N VAL A 180 -16.51 8.86 10.31
CA VAL A 180 -16.65 7.41 10.31
C VAL A 180 -17.70 7.05 11.36
N TYR A 181 -18.71 6.29 10.96
CA TYR A 181 -19.78 5.82 11.84
C TYR A 181 -19.52 4.37 12.26
N GLU A 182 -20.18 3.96 13.32
CA GLU A 182 -20.18 2.57 13.75
C GLU A 182 -20.63 1.65 12.60
N ASN A 183 -19.98 0.51 12.47
CA ASN A 183 -20.16 -0.46 11.38
C ASN A 183 -19.72 0.01 9.98
N SER A 184 -19.09 1.18 9.85
CA SER A 184 -18.48 1.58 8.58
C SER A 184 -17.35 0.65 8.17
N LYS A 185 -17.32 0.27 6.90
CA LYS A 185 -16.24 -0.49 6.28
C LYS A 185 -15.11 0.44 5.86
N VAL A 186 -14.16 0.66 6.74
CA VAL A 186 -13.03 1.57 6.50
C VAL A 186 -11.96 0.87 5.68
N PHE A 187 -11.67 1.39 4.51
CA PHE A 187 -10.62 0.87 3.64
C PHE A 187 -9.23 1.07 4.27
N MET A 188 -8.44 0.01 4.30
CA MET A 188 -7.12 0.01 4.94
C MET A 188 -5.97 0.42 4.01
N GLY A 189 -6.26 0.76 2.74
CA GLY A 189 -5.21 1.04 1.76
C GLY A 189 -4.45 -0.22 1.32
N ILE A 190 -5.10 -1.38 1.44
CA ILE A 190 -4.52 -2.67 1.06
C ILE A 190 -5.27 -3.20 -0.15
N TYR A 191 -4.53 -3.45 -1.23
CA TYR A 191 -5.04 -3.97 -2.50
C TYR A 191 -4.35 -5.27 -2.86
N LEU A 192 -5.11 -6.20 -3.43
CA LEU A 192 -4.59 -7.42 -4.05
C LEU A 192 -5.19 -7.56 -5.44
N MET A 193 -4.35 -7.80 -6.44
CA MET A 193 -4.75 -7.97 -7.83
C MET A 193 -3.70 -8.73 -8.62
N SER A 194 -4.02 -9.14 -9.86
CA SER A 194 -2.99 -9.68 -10.74
C SER A 194 -1.98 -8.59 -11.14
N ARG A 195 -0.71 -8.97 -11.31
CA ARG A 195 0.34 -8.05 -11.76
C ARG A 195 0.02 -7.43 -13.12
N LYS A 196 -0.63 -8.20 -14.01
CA LYS A 196 -1.10 -7.72 -15.32
C LYS A 196 -2.12 -6.59 -15.15
N LYS A 197 -3.14 -6.78 -14.30
CA LYS A 197 -4.16 -5.76 -14.01
C LYS A 197 -3.54 -4.51 -13.39
N PHE A 198 -2.60 -4.67 -12.45
CA PHE A 198 -1.90 -3.54 -11.84
C PHE A 198 -1.16 -2.69 -12.88
N MET A 199 -0.39 -3.32 -13.78
CA MET A 199 0.32 -2.60 -14.84
C MET A 199 -0.64 -1.92 -15.82
N GLU A 200 -1.75 -2.56 -16.16
CA GLU A 200 -2.81 -2.00 -17.03
C GLU A 200 -3.39 -0.72 -16.42
N ILE A 201 -3.81 -0.79 -15.15
CA ILE A 201 -4.39 0.36 -14.42
C ILE A 201 -3.39 1.52 -14.39
N ILE A 202 -2.13 1.25 -13.99
CA ILE A 202 -1.11 2.30 -13.90
C ILE A 202 -0.87 2.97 -15.25
N SER A 203 -0.72 2.19 -16.32
CA SER A 203 -0.44 2.73 -17.65
C SER A 203 -1.60 3.59 -18.16
N THR A 204 -2.82 3.06 -18.09
CA THR A 204 -4.03 3.76 -18.54
C THR A 204 -4.28 5.04 -17.76
N ALA A 205 -4.16 4.99 -16.43
CA ALA A 205 -4.38 6.16 -15.60
C ALA A 205 -3.28 7.22 -15.79
N TYR A 206 -2.02 6.81 -15.96
CA TYR A 206 -0.91 7.73 -16.23
C TYR A 206 -1.08 8.46 -17.57
N GLU A 207 -1.45 7.76 -18.64
CA GLU A 207 -1.70 8.33 -19.97
C GLU A 207 -2.82 9.39 -19.95
N ARG A 208 -3.80 9.23 -19.04
CA ARG A 208 -4.88 10.20 -18.81
C ARG A 208 -4.50 11.37 -17.89
N GLY A 209 -3.22 11.45 -17.48
CA GLY A 209 -2.71 12.48 -16.56
C GLY A 209 -3.11 12.27 -15.09
N GLY A 210 -3.46 11.04 -14.72
CA GLY A 210 -3.77 10.67 -13.33
C GLY A 210 -2.56 10.78 -12.41
N TYR A 211 -2.81 10.99 -11.13
CA TYR A 211 -1.78 11.11 -10.10
C TYR A 211 -2.01 10.22 -8.88
N ASP A 212 -3.25 9.86 -8.58
CA ASP A 212 -3.64 9.01 -7.45
C ASP A 212 -4.14 7.65 -7.93
N PHE A 213 -3.61 6.57 -7.34
CA PHE A 213 -3.93 5.22 -7.78
C PHE A 213 -5.39 4.83 -7.48
N LEU A 214 -5.92 5.24 -6.33
CA LEU A 214 -7.32 4.95 -5.99
C LEU A 214 -8.27 5.79 -6.85
N ILE A 215 -8.03 7.11 -6.89
CA ILE A 215 -8.96 8.06 -7.51
C ILE A 215 -8.92 7.97 -9.04
N ASP A 216 -7.71 7.97 -9.61
CA ASP A 216 -7.53 8.04 -11.06
C ASP A 216 -7.33 6.66 -11.70
N GLY A 217 -6.90 5.65 -10.91
CA GLY A 217 -6.68 4.31 -11.39
C GLY A 217 -7.88 3.37 -11.19
N ILE A 218 -8.52 3.40 -10.03
CA ILE A 218 -9.57 2.44 -9.68
C ILE A 218 -10.97 3.03 -9.86
N LEU A 219 -11.19 4.32 -9.49
CA LEU A 219 -12.51 4.95 -9.52
C LEU A 219 -12.89 5.54 -10.89
N ARG A 220 -11.97 5.66 -11.82
CA ARG A 220 -12.17 6.15 -13.19
C ARG A 220 -11.97 5.06 -14.23
#